data_73e9ca10641c1bb0e3776423302bdd49
#
_entry.id   73e9ca10641c1bb0e3776423302bdd49
#
_cell.length_a   1.000
_cell.length_b   1.000
_cell.length_c   1.000
_cell.angle_alpha   90.00
_cell.angle_beta   90.00
_cell.angle_gamma   90.00
#
_symmetry.space_group_name_H-M   'P 1'
#
loop_
_entity.id
_entity.type
_entity.pdbx_description
1 polymer ?
#
loop_
_entity_poly.entity_id
_entity_poly.type
_entity_poly.pdbx_seq_one_letter_code
_entity_poly.pdbx_strand_id
1 'polypeptide(L)'
;MSEIKGDAGMENNDTVTNLINEPVWVVAQVLSGKEEEVRKACADMLSDDVLEDIFVPRQVRLKKYKGEWRRERRPLYPGYVFMVTRDPEALEKALVKVPGRHRLLKADDIILTVSEEEKAFLKRLGGSSNVVDISTGYKEGDVIKILSGPMVGLEGHIIHVDRHKRLVTINVSLFGRSVKTTLGLELTYKKPEVPSV
;
A
#
# COMPACT_ATOMS: atom_id res chain seq x y z
N MET A 1 -48.21 16.71 42.52
CA MET A 1 -47.02 16.02 43.07
C MET A 1 -46.84 14.73 42.31
N SER A 2 -45.95 14.68 41.36
CA SER A 2 -45.28 13.47 40.91
C SER A 2 -44.12 13.90 40.01
N GLU A 3 -42.95 13.58 40.46
CA GLU A 3 -41.63 13.90 39.88
C GLU A 3 -41.43 13.16 38.58
N ILE A 4 -41.02 13.89 37.56
CA ILE A 4 -40.44 13.33 36.31
C ILE A 4 -38.94 13.31 36.54
N LYS A 5 -38.37 12.12 36.77
CA LYS A 5 -36.90 11.88 36.67
C LYS A 5 -36.53 11.77 35.21
N GLY A 6 -35.73 12.70 34.75
CA GLY A 6 -35.04 12.63 33.48
C GLY A 6 -33.95 11.60 33.54
N ASP A 7 -34.00 10.68 32.60
CA ASP A 7 -32.87 9.86 32.20
C ASP A 7 -32.26 10.51 30.95
N ALA A 8 -31.14 11.15 31.11
CA ALA A 8 -30.42 11.78 30.02
C ALA A 8 -28.93 11.45 30.14
N GLY A 9 -28.45 10.65 29.23
CA GLY A 9 -27.07 10.76 28.81
C GLY A 9 -26.09 9.70 29.27
N MET A 10 -26.07 8.56 28.58
CA MET A 10 -24.95 7.63 28.70
C MET A 10 -24.67 6.86 27.37
N GLU A 11 -24.80 7.51 26.22
CA GLU A 11 -24.54 6.83 24.92
C GLU A 11 -23.43 7.42 24.07
N ASN A 12 -22.80 8.54 24.47
CA ASN A 12 -21.81 9.21 23.60
C ASN A 12 -20.33 8.91 23.92
N ASN A 13 -20.01 8.25 25.04
CA ASN A 13 -18.61 8.00 25.40
C ASN A 13 -18.02 6.75 24.74
N ASP A 14 -18.83 5.72 24.48
CA ASP A 14 -18.31 4.46 23.92
C ASP A 14 -17.95 4.59 22.43
N THR A 15 -18.66 5.44 21.69
CA THR A 15 -18.39 5.64 20.26
C THR A 15 -17.11 6.44 20.03
N VAL A 16 -16.84 7.45 20.85
CA VAL A 16 -15.61 8.26 20.78
C VAL A 16 -14.40 7.45 21.26
N THR A 17 -14.57 6.63 22.30
CA THR A 17 -13.50 5.77 22.84
C THR A 17 -13.14 4.66 21.83
N ASN A 18 -14.11 4.12 21.10
CA ASN A 18 -13.85 3.12 20.04
C ASN A 18 -13.11 3.72 18.84
N LEU A 19 -13.37 4.96 18.45
CA LEU A 19 -12.65 5.64 17.36
C LEU A 19 -11.19 5.95 17.69
N ILE A 20 -10.84 6.07 18.98
CA ILE A 20 -9.47 6.35 19.46
C ILE A 20 -8.61 5.08 19.47
N ASN A 21 -9.20 3.88 19.34
CA ASN A 21 -8.49 2.62 19.52
C ASN A 21 -8.38 1.76 18.24
N GLU A 22 -8.77 2.28 17.07
CA GLU A 22 -8.60 1.55 15.81
C GLU A 22 -7.15 1.64 15.31
N PRO A 23 -6.60 0.52 14.79
CA PRO A 23 -5.23 0.53 14.29
C PRO A 23 -5.11 1.40 13.04
N VAL A 24 -4.12 2.26 13.05
CA VAL A 24 -3.76 3.11 11.91
C VAL A 24 -2.52 2.56 11.19
N TRP A 25 -2.44 2.84 9.90
CA TRP A 25 -1.22 2.55 9.16
C TRP A 25 -0.36 3.80 9.13
N VAL A 26 0.89 3.64 9.52
CA VAL A 26 1.95 4.64 9.39
C VAL A 26 3.05 4.10 8.48
N VAL A 27 3.88 4.98 7.96
CA VAL A 27 4.93 4.57 7.03
C VAL A 27 6.28 5.07 7.52
N ALA A 28 7.23 4.16 7.59
CA ALA A 28 8.61 4.49 7.86
C ALA A 28 9.41 4.58 6.54
N GLN A 29 10.17 5.66 6.39
CA GLN A 29 11.20 5.77 5.37
C GLN A 29 12.47 5.07 5.87
N VAL A 30 13.03 4.19 5.03
CA VAL A 30 14.24 3.43 5.29
C VAL A 30 15.23 3.58 4.14
N LEU A 31 16.44 3.10 4.30
CA LEU A 31 17.38 3.03 3.18
C LEU A 31 16.86 2.01 2.15
N SER A 32 16.77 2.43 0.88
CA SER A 32 16.31 1.55 -0.20
C SER A 32 17.16 0.28 -0.32
N GLY A 33 16.48 -0.86 -0.37
CA GLY A 33 17.09 -2.19 -0.33
C GLY A 33 17.29 -2.75 1.08
N LYS A 34 16.93 -1.99 2.13
CA LYS A 34 16.98 -2.41 3.54
C LYS A 34 15.60 -2.60 4.17
N GLU A 35 14.55 -2.55 3.35
CA GLU A 35 13.17 -2.64 3.82
C GLU A 35 12.91 -3.92 4.62
N GLU A 36 13.38 -5.06 4.11
CA GLU A 36 13.17 -6.35 4.76
C GLU A 36 14.01 -6.53 6.03
N GLU A 37 15.20 -5.95 6.06
CA GLU A 37 16.06 -5.95 7.25
C GLU A 37 15.42 -5.15 8.39
N VAL A 38 14.92 -3.94 8.08
CA VAL A 38 14.21 -3.11 9.07
C VAL A 38 12.89 -3.76 9.48
N ARG A 39 12.11 -4.31 8.53
CA ARG A 39 10.88 -5.05 8.84
C ARG A 39 11.13 -6.15 9.87
N LYS A 40 12.15 -6.98 9.62
CA LYS A 40 12.51 -8.08 10.51
C LYS A 40 12.96 -7.57 11.88
N ALA A 41 13.85 -6.57 11.91
CA ALA A 41 14.32 -6.00 13.18
C ALA A 41 13.19 -5.43 14.04
N CYS A 42 12.23 -4.72 13.42
CA CYS A 42 11.03 -4.24 14.12
C CYS A 42 10.17 -5.38 14.66
N ALA A 43 9.89 -6.40 13.84
CA ALA A 43 9.08 -7.56 14.25
C ALA A 43 9.74 -8.37 15.38
N ASP A 44 11.07 -8.44 15.39
CA ASP A 44 11.81 -9.19 16.42
C ASP A 44 11.95 -8.41 17.75
N MET A 45 11.90 -7.07 17.70
CA MET A 45 12.24 -6.21 18.84
C MET A 45 11.07 -5.46 19.47
N LEU A 46 10.00 -5.22 18.71
CA LEU A 46 8.85 -4.47 19.21
C LEU A 46 7.73 -5.43 19.63
N SER A 47 7.04 -5.08 20.71
CA SER A 47 5.90 -5.85 21.20
C SER A 47 4.64 -5.56 20.38
N ASP A 48 3.70 -6.51 20.39
CA ASP A 48 2.42 -6.39 19.68
C ASP A 48 1.56 -5.20 20.18
N ASP A 49 1.75 -4.77 21.42
CA ASP A 49 1.09 -3.58 21.98
C ASP A 49 1.49 -2.29 21.26
N VAL A 50 2.70 -2.24 20.70
CA VAL A 50 3.26 -1.08 20.01
C VAL A 50 3.16 -1.23 18.49
N LEU A 51 3.36 -2.45 17.98
CA LEU A 51 3.39 -2.76 16.56
C LEU A 51 2.56 -4.02 16.27
N GLU A 52 1.32 -3.84 15.78
CA GLU A 52 0.42 -4.96 15.50
C GLU A 52 0.82 -5.74 14.24
N ASP A 53 1.30 -5.03 13.20
CA ASP A 53 1.76 -5.65 11.96
C ASP A 53 2.79 -4.75 11.28
N ILE A 54 3.65 -5.36 10.49
CA ILE A 54 4.65 -4.66 9.68
C ILE A 54 4.87 -5.39 8.36
N PHE A 55 4.74 -4.65 7.26
CA PHE A 55 4.88 -5.24 5.93
C PHE A 55 5.54 -4.30 4.92
N VAL A 56 6.10 -4.90 3.89
CA VAL A 56 6.63 -4.19 2.71
C VAL A 56 5.75 -4.57 1.53
N PRO A 57 4.91 -3.66 1.01
CA PRO A 57 4.14 -3.94 -0.20
C PRO A 57 5.09 -4.30 -1.35
N ARG A 58 4.79 -5.38 -2.04
CA ARG A 58 5.63 -5.89 -3.12
C ARG A 58 4.88 -5.88 -4.45
N GLN A 59 5.62 -5.96 -5.51
CA GLN A 59 5.09 -6.14 -6.85
C GLN A 59 5.87 -7.21 -7.60
N VAL A 60 5.20 -7.85 -8.54
CA VAL A 60 5.84 -8.75 -9.52
C VAL A 60 6.11 -7.95 -10.79
N ARG A 61 7.32 -8.04 -11.30
CA ARG A 61 7.71 -7.50 -12.60
C ARG A 61 8.34 -8.58 -13.44
N LEU A 62 8.30 -8.39 -14.75
CA LEU A 62 9.09 -9.18 -15.69
C LEU A 62 10.44 -8.51 -15.90
N LYS A 63 11.49 -9.29 -15.76
CA LYS A 63 12.86 -8.88 -16.06
C LYS A 63 13.47 -9.84 -17.07
N LYS A 64 14.04 -9.28 -18.13
CA LYS A 64 14.76 -10.09 -19.14
C LYS A 64 16.13 -10.46 -18.61
N TYR A 65 16.41 -11.77 -18.55
CA TYR A 65 17.70 -12.31 -18.14
C TYR A 65 18.15 -13.35 -19.17
N LYS A 66 19.29 -13.15 -19.80
CA LYS A 66 19.86 -14.05 -20.85
C LYS A 66 18.84 -14.39 -21.95
N GLY A 67 18.03 -13.40 -22.38
CA GLY A 67 17.00 -13.59 -23.42
C GLY A 67 15.62 -14.01 -22.92
N GLU A 68 15.48 -14.57 -21.73
CA GLU A 68 14.24 -15.07 -21.14
C GLU A 68 13.59 -14.06 -20.18
N TRP A 69 12.26 -14.00 -20.17
CA TRP A 69 11.51 -13.22 -19.21
C TRP A 69 11.30 -14.02 -17.93
N ARG A 70 11.73 -13.43 -16.79
CA ARG A 70 11.58 -14.03 -15.46
C ARG A 70 10.77 -13.11 -14.56
N ARG A 71 9.93 -13.71 -13.72
CA ARG A 71 9.17 -12.98 -12.69
C ARG A 71 10.11 -12.65 -11.52
N GLU A 72 10.15 -11.37 -11.16
CA GLU A 72 10.95 -10.85 -10.04
C GLU A 72 10.05 -10.11 -9.09
N ARG A 73 10.15 -10.42 -7.79
CA ARG A 73 9.44 -9.66 -6.73
C ARG A 73 10.32 -8.52 -6.26
N ARG A 74 9.75 -7.33 -6.17
CA ARG A 74 10.41 -6.11 -5.68
C ARG A 74 9.49 -5.34 -4.74
N PRO A 75 10.02 -4.49 -3.85
CA PRO A 75 9.20 -3.52 -3.15
C PRO A 75 8.37 -2.69 -4.14
N LEU A 76 7.10 -2.46 -3.81
CA LEU A 76 6.23 -1.58 -4.60
C LEU A 76 6.69 -0.13 -4.46
N TYR A 77 7.04 0.26 -3.25
CA TYR A 77 7.61 1.56 -2.89
C TYR A 77 8.98 1.36 -2.24
N PRO A 78 10.08 1.38 -3.04
CA PRO A 78 11.43 1.23 -2.49
C PRO A 78 11.75 2.31 -1.46
N GLY A 79 12.31 1.89 -0.33
CA GLY A 79 12.64 2.78 0.79
C GLY A 79 11.49 3.04 1.76
N TYR A 80 10.37 2.29 1.68
CA TYR A 80 9.24 2.44 2.58
C TYR A 80 8.79 1.11 3.18
N VAL A 81 8.48 1.15 4.48
CA VAL A 81 7.92 0.03 5.25
C VAL A 81 6.64 0.51 5.90
N PHE A 82 5.58 -0.27 5.80
CA PHE A 82 4.27 0.01 6.38
C PHE A 82 4.16 -0.68 7.74
N MET A 83 3.64 0.03 8.71
CA MET A 83 3.49 -0.38 10.10
C MET A 83 2.05 -0.14 10.56
N VAL A 84 1.51 -1.08 11.30
CA VAL A 84 0.16 -1.00 11.88
C VAL A 84 0.29 -0.83 13.38
N THR A 85 -0.29 0.22 13.92
CA THR A 85 -0.21 0.56 15.34
C THR A 85 -1.48 1.27 15.80
N ARG A 86 -1.77 1.18 17.10
CA ARG A 86 -2.81 2.00 17.75
C ARG A 86 -2.25 3.30 18.34
N ASP A 87 -0.94 3.33 18.59
CA ASP A 87 -0.26 4.50 19.16
C ASP A 87 0.99 4.85 18.33
N PRO A 88 0.86 5.74 17.33
CA PRO A 88 1.97 6.17 16.51
C PRO A 88 3.11 6.84 17.30
N GLU A 89 2.80 7.52 18.39
CA GLU A 89 3.82 8.19 19.22
C GLU A 89 4.62 7.19 20.05
N ALA A 90 3.95 6.18 20.63
CA ALA A 90 4.63 5.08 21.30
C ALA A 90 5.51 4.30 20.34
N LEU A 91 5.02 4.04 19.12
CA LEU A 91 5.79 3.39 18.06
C LEU A 91 7.04 4.21 17.71
N GLU A 92 6.92 5.52 17.54
CA GLU A 92 8.06 6.38 17.23
C GLU A 92 9.15 6.31 18.32
N LYS A 93 8.74 6.37 19.59
CA LYS A 93 9.67 6.24 20.73
C LYS A 93 10.35 4.86 20.77
N ALA A 94 9.59 3.80 20.46
CA ALA A 94 10.12 2.44 20.44
C ALA A 94 11.11 2.21 19.27
N LEU A 95 10.84 2.80 18.13
CA LEU A 95 11.70 2.72 16.95
C LEU A 95 13.13 3.24 17.20
N VAL A 96 13.34 4.17 18.12
CA VAL A 96 14.69 4.66 18.48
C VAL A 96 15.64 3.53 18.87
N LYS A 97 15.11 2.44 19.43
CA LYS A 97 15.89 1.29 19.87
C LYS A 97 16.16 0.26 18.75
N VAL A 98 15.45 0.36 17.65
CA VAL A 98 15.59 -0.57 16.52
C VAL A 98 16.82 -0.19 15.69
N PRO A 99 17.73 -1.13 15.37
CA PRO A 99 18.89 -0.82 14.55
C PRO A 99 18.51 -0.49 13.11
N GLY A 100 19.32 0.35 12.46
CA GLY A 100 19.14 0.76 11.09
C GLY A 100 18.69 2.21 10.93
N ARG A 101 18.67 2.68 9.68
CA ARG A 101 18.17 4.01 9.35
C ARG A 101 16.69 3.92 9.00
N HIS A 102 15.87 4.46 9.85
CA HIS A 102 14.42 4.54 9.63
C HIS A 102 13.87 5.79 10.32
N ARG A 103 12.80 6.35 9.77
CA ARG A 103 12.03 7.44 10.37
C ARG A 103 10.60 7.37 9.88
N LEU A 104 9.63 7.63 10.74
CA LEU A 104 8.24 7.78 10.34
C LEU A 104 8.06 9.00 9.43
N LEU A 105 7.16 8.90 8.47
CA LEU A 105 6.77 10.04 7.64
C LEU A 105 5.99 11.03 8.50
N LYS A 106 6.38 12.31 8.41
CA LYS A 106 5.74 13.41 9.13
C LYS A 106 5.45 14.59 8.21
N ALA A 107 4.44 15.37 8.57
CA ALA A 107 4.20 16.72 8.08
C ALA A 107 4.05 17.62 9.30
N ASP A 108 4.83 18.70 9.36
CA ASP A 108 4.83 19.66 10.48
C ASP A 108 4.88 18.96 11.86
N ASP A 109 5.81 18.01 12.01
CA ASP A 109 6.00 17.13 13.19
C ASP A 109 4.85 16.16 13.52
N ILE A 110 3.76 16.16 12.76
CA ILE A 110 2.65 15.22 12.90
C ILE A 110 2.95 13.96 12.09
N ILE A 111 2.86 12.78 12.73
CA ILE A 111 3.03 11.49 12.05
C ILE A 111 1.90 11.31 11.04
N LEU A 112 2.27 11.07 9.77
CA LEU A 112 1.29 10.85 8.71
C LEU A 112 0.71 9.43 8.81
N THR A 113 -0.60 9.36 8.84
CA THR A 113 -1.34 8.10 8.72
C THR A 113 -1.82 7.88 7.29
N VAL A 114 -1.91 6.62 6.88
CA VAL A 114 -2.48 6.23 5.58
C VAL A 114 -4.00 6.32 5.68
N SER A 115 -4.63 7.06 4.79
CA SER A 115 -6.09 7.22 4.79
C SER A 115 -6.81 5.92 4.44
N GLU A 116 -8.11 5.84 4.73
CA GLU A 116 -8.91 4.65 4.42
C GLU A 116 -9.01 4.41 2.90
N GLU A 117 -9.06 5.47 2.10
CA GLU A 117 -9.03 5.39 0.63
C GLU A 117 -7.69 4.85 0.14
N GLU A 118 -6.58 5.30 0.73
CA GLU A 118 -5.24 4.80 0.40
C GLU A 118 -5.07 3.34 0.83
N LYS A 119 -5.56 2.95 2.02
CA LYS A 119 -5.58 1.55 2.47
C LYS A 119 -6.41 0.67 1.53
N ALA A 120 -7.61 1.12 1.16
CA ALA A 120 -8.48 0.41 0.23
C ALA A 120 -7.82 0.24 -1.14
N PHE A 121 -7.16 1.27 -1.64
CA PHE A 121 -6.40 1.22 -2.88
C PHE A 121 -5.26 0.20 -2.82
N LEU A 122 -4.44 0.22 -1.76
CA LEU A 122 -3.33 -0.71 -1.58
C LEU A 122 -3.82 -2.16 -1.43
N LYS A 123 -4.90 -2.38 -0.67
CA LYS A 123 -5.55 -3.70 -0.53
C LYS A 123 -6.12 -4.19 -1.86
N ARG A 124 -6.73 -3.31 -2.66
CA ARG A 124 -7.22 -3.66 -4.01
C ARG A 124 -6.08 -4.10 -4.92
N LEU A 125 -4.93 -3.41 -4.88
CA LEU A 125 -3.78 -3.75 -5.72
C LEU A 125 -3.09 -5.04 -5.30
N GLY A 126 -2.81 -5.21 -4.00
CA GLY A 126 -1.96 -6.28 -3.47
C GLY A 126 -2.69 -7.46 -2.84
N GLY A 127 -4.02 -7.36 -2.65
CA GLY A 127 -4.83 -8.35 -1.94
C GLY A 127 -4.33 -8.58 -0.51
N SER A 128 -4.67 -9.74 0.05
CA SER A 128 -4.24 -10.15 1.38
C SER A 128 -2.73 -10.46 1.49
N SER A 129 -2.07 -10.70 0.36
CA SER A 129 -0.63 -11.02 0.32
C SER A 129 0.27 -9.78 0.27
N ASN A 130 -0.31 -8.58 0.11
CA ASN A 130 0.41 -7.33 -0.14
C ASN A 130 1.36 -7.41 -1.37
N VAL A 131 1.01 -8.24 -2.37
CA VAL A 131 1.81 -8.44 -3.59
C VAL A 131 0.98 -8.10 -4.81
N VAL A 132 1.33 -7.02 -5.49
CA VAL A 132 0.73 -6.61 -6.77
C VAL A 132 1.25 -7.48 -7.89
N ASP A 133 0.40 -8.26 -8.52
CA ASP A 133 0.79 -9.10 -9.66
C ASP A 133 0.81 -8.31 -10.97
N ILE A 134 1.23 -8.96 -12.04
CA ILE A 134 1.28 -8.40 -13.39
C ILE A 134 -0.14 -8.34 -13.93
N SER A 135 -0.49 -7.22 -14.55
CA SER A 135 -1.73 -7.09 -15.32
C SER A 135 -1.51 -7.45 -16.78
N THR A 136 -2.58 -7.87 -17.46
CA THR A 136 -2.55 -8.12 -18.89
C THR A 136 -3.55 -7.20 -19.60
N GLY A 137 -3.25 -6.85 -20.83
CA GLY A 137 -4.11 -5.98 -21.62
C GLY A 137 -3.74 -5.97 -23.09
N TYR A 138 -4.40 -5.10 -23.85
CA TYR A 138 -4.08 -4.85 -25.25
C TYR A 138 -4.13 -3.35 -25.56
N LYS A 139 -3.53 -2.97 -26.68
CA LYS A 139 -3.62 -1.60 -27.20
C LYS A 139 -4.55 -1.59 -28.42
N GLU A 140 -5.54 -0.70 -28.38
CA GLU A 140 -6.43 -0.41 -29.51
C GLU A 140 -6.31 1.07 -29.86
N GLY A 141 -5.71 1.37 -31.01
CA GLY A 141 -5.33 2.76 -31.33
C GLY A 141 -4.36 3.32 -30.27
N ASP A 142 -4.73 4.41 -29.64
CA ASP A 142 -3.95 5.01 -28.54
C ASP A 142 -4.46 4.63 -27.14
N VAL A 143 -5.54 3.88 -27.07
CA VAL A 143 -6.15 3.46 -25.81
C VAL A 143 -5.59 2.13 -25.34
N ILE A 144 -5.30 2.04 -24.06
CA ILE A 144 -4.93 0.79 -23.38
C ILE A 144 -6.16 0.23 -22.68
N LYS A 145 -6.44 -1.03 -22.95
CA LYS A 145 -7.50 -1.80 -22.29
C LYS A 145 -6.86 -2.85 -21.41
N ILE A 146 -7.17 -2.85 -20.13
CA ILE A 146 -6.70 -3.85 -19.18
C ILE A 146 -7.74 -4.99 -19.13
N LEU A 147 -7.29 -6.21 -19.35
CA LEU A 147 -8.14 -7.41 -19.39
C LEU A 147 -8.17 -8.13 -18.04
N SER A 148 -7.05 -8.18 -17.37
CA SER A 148 -6.93 -8.86 -16.09
C SER A 148 -5.82 -8.28 -15.21
N GLY A 149 -5.88 -8.63 -13.92
CA GLY A 149 -4.90 -8.23 -12.93
C GLY A 149 -5.28 -6.98 -12.15
N PRO A 150 -4.40 -6.52 -11.26
CA PRO A 150 -4.68 -5.44 -10.30
C PRO A 150 -5.05 -4.10 -10.94
N MET A 151 -4.68 -3.88 -12.21
CA MET A 151 -4.91 -2.62 -12.90
C MET A 151 -6.27 -2.49 -13.60
N VAL A 152 -7.12 -3.52 -13.56
CA VAL A 152 -8.48 -3.44 -14.13
C VAL A 152 -9.23 -2.25 -13.52
N GLY A 153 -9.75 -1.35 -14.37
CA GLY A 153 -10.45 -0.12 -13.95
C GLY A 153 -9.54 1.01 -13.45
N LEU A 154 -8.23 0.89 -13.65
CA LEU A 154 -7.25 1.95 -13.35
C LEU A 154 -6.65 2.58 -14.63
N GLU A 155 -7.24 2.32 -15.81
CA GLU A 155 -6.74 2.79 -17.09
C GLU A 155 -6.61 4.32 -17.14
N GLY A 156 -7.55 5.04 -16.52
CA GLY A 156 -7.53 6.50 -16.44
C GLY A 156 -6.39 7.09 -15.62
N HIS A 157 -5.69 6.26 -14.83
CA HIS A 157 -4.53 6.69 -14.04
C HIS A 157 -3.20 6.46 -14.77
N ILE A 158 -3.22 5.82 -15.95
CA ILE A 158 -2.03 5.53 -16.73
C ILE A 158 -1.43 6.82 -17.28
N ILE A 159 -0.17 7.09 -16.93
CA ILE A 159 0.57 8.24 -17.43
C ILE A 159 1.72 7.86 -18.37
N HIS A 160 2.19 6.61 -18.30
CA HIS A 160 3.25 6.13 -19.17
C HIS A 160 3.23 4.61 -19.31
N VAL A 161 3.59 4.10 -20.48
CA VAL A 161 3.76 2.67 -20.75
C VAL A 161 5.08 2.40 -21.44
N ASP A 162 5.91 1.59 -20.80
CA ASP A 162 7.15 1.07 -21.35
C ASP A 162 6.95 -0.40 -21.80
N ARG A 163 6.65 -0.58 -23.10
CA ARG A 163 6.40 -1.92 -23.66
C ARG A 163 7.62 -2.81 -23.67
N HIS A 164 8.81 -2.23 -23.87
CA HIS A 164 10.05 -2.99 -23.92
C HIS A 164 10.38 -3.60 -22.56
N LYS A 165 10.07 -2.88 -21.49
CA LYS A 165 10.26 -3.35 -20.11
C LYS A 165 9.03 -4.03 -19.54
N ARG A 166 7.91 -4.04 -20.26
CA ARG A 166 6.61 -4.57 -19.80
C ARG A 166 6.16 -3.89 -18.50
N LEU A 167 6.23 -2.57 -18.49
CA LEU A 167 5.90 -1.73 -17.34
C LEU A 167 4.87 -0.68 -17.71
N VAL A 168 4.04 -0.33 -16.73
CA VAL A 168 3.12 0.79 -16.77
C VAL A 168 3.37 1.67 -15.55
N THR A 169 3.27 2.98 -15.73
CA THR A 169 3.31 3.94 -14.62
C THR A 169 1.95 4.60 -14.50
N ILE A 170 1.39 4.52 -13.31
CA ILE A 170 0.15 5.20 -12.93
C ILE A 170 0.45 6.33 -11.95
N ASN A 171 -0.43 7.31 -11.91
CA ASN A 171 -0.40 8.37 -10.91
C ASN A 171 -1.47 8.09 -9.87
N VAL A 172 -1.08 8.02 -8.61
CA VAL A 172 -1.99 7.73 -7.49
C VAL A 172 -1.76 8.71 -6.35
N SER A 173 -2.78 8.96 -5.54
CA SER A 173 -2.63 9.74 -4.30
C SER A 173 -2.20 8.79 -3.19
N LEU A 174 -1.06 9.06 -2.57
CA LEU A 174 -0.56 8.33 -1.41
C LEU A 174 0.22 9.27 -0.50
N PHE A 175 0.03 9.13 0.79
CA PHE A 175 0.68 9.97 1.80
C PHE A 175 0.38 11.47 1.60
N GLY A 176 -0.87 11.78 1.23
CA GLY A 176 -1.32 13.14 0.93
C GLY A 176 -0.68 13.80 -0.29
N ARG A 177 -0.01 13.04 -1.15
CA ARG A 177 0.67 13.55 -2.36
C ARG A 177 0.47 12.65 -3.57
N SER A 178 0.72 13.21 -4.75
CA SER A 178 0.72 12.44 -6.00
C SER A 178 2.01 11.60 -6.11
N VAL A 179 1.85 10.28 -6.24
CA VAL A 179 2.95 9.31 -6.32
C VAL A 179 2.89 8.54 -7.63
N LYS A 180 3.99 8.56 -8.39
CA LYS A 180 4.13 7.73 -9.59
C LYS A 180 4.44 6.30 -9.19
N THR A 181 3.52 5.39 -9.47
CA THR A 181 3.65 3.96 -9.17
C THR A 181 3.85 3.16 -10.44
N THR A 182 4.94 2.42 -10.54
CA THR A 182 5.26 1.62 -11.73
C THR A 182 4.98 0.14 -11.46
N LEU A 183 4.15 -0.47 -12.31
CA LEU A 183 3.65 -1.83 -12.18
C LEU A 183 3.99 -2.68 -13.41
N GLY A 184 3.92 -4.00 -13.27
CA GLY A 184 4.07 -4.94 -14.38
C GLY A 184 2.82 -4.95 -15.29
N LEU A 185 3.03 -4.85 -16.61
CA LEU A 185 1.96 -4.90 -17.61
C LEU A 185 2.42 -5.65 -18.86
N GLU A 186 1.71 -6.73 -19.20
CA GLU A 186 1.89 -7.44 -20.47
C GLU A 186 0.83 -6.99 -21.45
N LEU A 187 1.25 -6.41 -22.57
CA LEU A 187 0.36 -5.97 -23.65
C LEU A 187 0.46 -6.88 -24.86
N THR A 188 -0.69 -7.35 -25.34
CA THR A 188 -0.82 -7.98 -26.65
C THR A 188 -1.16 -6.93 -27.72
N TYR A 189 -0.84 -7.25 -28.99
CA TYR A 189 -1.12 -6.35 -30.13
C TYR A 189 -2.52 -6.52 -30.74
N LYS A 190 -3.24 -7.57 -30.32
CA LYS A 190 -4.58 -7.88 -30.79
C LYS A 190 -5.50 -8.11 -29.59
N LYS A 191 -6.75 -7.68 -29.75
CA LYS A 191 -7.82 -8.08 -28.86
C LYS A 191 -7.87 -9.61 -28.84
N PRO A 192 -7.85 -10.26 -27.67
CA PRO A 192 -8.05 -11.72 -27.63
C PRO A 192 -9.38 -12.06 -28.26
N GLU A 193 -9.39 -13.03 -29.17
CA GLU A 193 -10.64 -13.60 -29.66
C GLU A 193 -11.34 -14.30 -28.48
N VAL A 194 -12.54 -13.85 -28.16
CA VAL A 194 -13.40 -14.54 -27.21
C VAL A 194 -13.85 -15.81 -27.91
N PRO A 195 -13.56 -17.02 -27.42
CA PRO A 195 -14.12 -18.23 -28.00
C PRO A 195 -15.64 -18.10 -28.02
N SER A 196 -16.23 -18.19 -29.21
CA SER A 196 -17.69 -18.29 -29.35
C SER A 196 -18.12 -19.57 -28.64
N VAL A 197 -18.98 -19.43 -27.62
CA VAL A 197 -19.63 -20.53 -26.93
C VAL A 197 -20.76 -21.06 -27.82
#